data_474aca50bc06d07c962da2249f92579d
#
_entry.id   474aca50bc06d07c962da2249f92579d
#
_cell.length_a   1.000
_cell.length_b   1.000
_cell.length_c   1.000
_cell.angle_alpha   90.00
_cell.angle_beta   90.00
_cell.angle_gamma   90.00
#
_symmetry.space_group_name_H-M   'P 1'
#
loop_
_entity.id
_entity.type
_entity.pdbx_description
1 polymer ?
#
loop_
_entity_poly.entity_id
_entity_poly.type
_entity_poly.pdbx_seq_one_letter_code
_entity_poly.pdbx_strand_id
1 'polypeptide(L)'
;MSSGLTGGNSGDRMKKIVLVEALLLVLLAVVMTVLLWRTRTKDVSLSTLGAHLQEQFSFEGMEKAGSMRIKRNYGLNAADHLEILCYTPDNTMSVAELLIVKTADESVNEEVLRAVESRIATQKNNFLNYGTDQTFLLEHAQVFSLGNYVVFVCGTDAEAMATAIRKEITEGGLF
;
A
#
# COMPACT_ATOMS: atom_id res chain seq x y z
N MET A 1 15.69 76.42 -4.16
CA MET A 1 16.25 75.41 -3.28
C MET A 1 15.18 74.33 -3.13
N SER A 2 15.39 73.24 -3.81
CA SER A 2 14.40 72.22 -3.99
C SER A 2 14.84 70.96 -3.26
N SER A 3 14.04 70.47 -2.38
CA SER A 3 14.22 69.15 -1.76
C SER A 3 13.18 68.22 -2.37
N GLY A 4 13.61 67.37 -3.31
CA GLY A 4 12.80 66.39 -3.96
C GLY A 4 12.57 65.18 -3.06
N LEU A 5 11.32 64.83 -2.92
CA LEU A 5 10.79 63.66 -2.22
C LEU A 5 11.09 62.36 -2.99
N THR A 6 11.85 61.48 -2.38
CA THR A 6 11.98 60.06 -2.79
C THR A 6 11.25 59.17 -1.78
N GLY A 7 9.92 59.24 -1.80
CA GLY A 7 9.07 58.43 -0.90
C GLY A 7 8.23 57.35 -1.55
N GLY A 8 8.41 57.05 -2.85
CA GLY A 8 7.45 56.22 -3.61
C GLY A 8 7.72 54.72 -3.75
N ASN A 9 8.89 54.19 -3.35
CA ASN A 9 9.31 52.84 -3.77
C ASN A 9 9.24 51.75 -2.69
N SER A 10 9.08 52.08 -1.44
CA SER A 10 9.09 51.12 -0.32
C SER A 10 7.74 50.41 -0.16
N GLY A 11 6.65 51.16 -0.28
CA GLY A 11 5.29 50.56 -0.15
C GLY A 11 4.89 49.61 -1.29
N ASP A 12 5.40 49.91 -2.49
CA ASP A 12 5.11 49.06 -3.68
C ASP A 12 5.89 47.75 -3.66
N ARG A 13 7.13 47.76 -3.12
CA ARG A 13 7.93 46.57 -2.89
C ARG A 13 7.29 45.64 -1.84
N MET A 14 6.82 46.19 -0.72
CA MET A 14 6.15 45.41 0.31
C MET A 14 4.87 44.78 -0.19
N LYS A 15 4.06 45.49 -0.97
CA LYS A 15 2.85 44.93 -1.59
C LYS A 15 3.19 43.78 -2.55
N LYS A 16 4.23 43.89 -3.34
CA LYS A 16 4.69 42.81 -4.24
C LYS A 16 5.19 41.58 -3.48
N ILE A 17 5.92 41.77 -2.37
CA ILE A 17 6.40 40.67 -1.52
C ILE A 17 5.20 39.92 -0.90
N VAL A 18 4.26 40.66 -0.32
CA VAL A 18 3.05 40.05 0.27
C VAL A 18 2.20 39.31 -0.79
N LEU A 19 2.11 39.86 -1.99
CA LEU A 19 1.39 39.22 -3.10
C LEU A 19 2.07 37.93 -3.54
N VAL A 20 3.40 37.90 -3.65
CA VAL A 20 4.17 36.69 -3.99
C VAL A 20 4.04 35.63 -2.88
N GLU A 21 4.10 36.03 -1.62
CA GLU A 21 3.93 35.13 -0.48
C GLU A 21 2.53 34.51 -0.46
N ALA A 22 1.50 35.30 -0.67
CA ALA A 22 0.11 34.82 -0.78
C ALA A 22 -0.05 33.84 -1.94
N LEU A 23 0.57 34.12 -3.09
CA LEU A 23 0.53 33.22 -4.26
C LEU A 23 1.22 31.89 -3.98
N LEU A 24 2.36 31.91 -3.28
CA LEU A 24 3.07 30.68 -2.88
C LEU A 24 2.25 29.83 -1.91
N LEU A 25 1.58 30.46 -0.94
CA LEU A 25 0.70 29.76 -0.01
C LEU A 25 -0.49 29.11 -0.73
N VAL A 26 -1.11 29.82 -1.67
CA VAL A 26 -2.19 29.25 -2.49
C VAL A 26 -1.68 28.09 -3.34
N LEU A 27 -0.51 28.23 -3.98
CA LEU A 27 0.09 27.14 -4.75
C LEU A 27 0.38 25.92 -3.87
N LEU A 28 0.94 26.12 -2.68
CA LEU A 28 1.20 25.05 -1.71
C LEU A 28 -0.11 24.37 -1.28
N ALA A 29 -1.16 25.12 -1.00
CA ALA A 29 -2.46 24.57 -0.63
C ALA A 29 -3.06 23.74 -1.79
N VAL A 30 -2.94 24.21 -3.03
CA VAL A 30 -3.40 23.46 -4.22
C VAL A 30 -2.62 22.16 -4.37
N VAL A 31 -1.29 22.21 -4.25
CA VAL A 31 -0.43 21.02 -4.34
C VAL A 31 -0.78 20.02 -3.24
N MET A 32 -0.94 20.48 -1.99
CA MET A 32 -1.36 19.63 -0.88
C MET A 32 -2.73 19.01 -1.11
N THR A 33 -3.69 19.78 -1.62
CA THR A 33 -5.04 19.27 -1.94
C THR A 33 -4.99 18.20 -3.04
N VAL A 34 -4.20 18.41 -4.08
CA VAL A 34 -4.02 17.44 -5.18
C VAL A 34 -3.33 16.17 -4.67
N LEU A 35 -2.31 16.29 -3.81
CA LEU A 35 -1.64 15.15 -3.20
C LEU A 35 -2.60 14.33 -2.33
N LEU A 36 -3.38 15.01 -1.46
CA LEU A 36 -4.40 14.34 -0.62
C LEU A 36 -5.51 13.67 -1.45
N TRP A 37 -5.88 14.25 -2.59
CA TRP A 37 -6.84 13.61 -3.51
C TRP A 37 -6.28 12.35 -4.18
N ARG A 38 -5.00 12.36 -4.53
CA ARG A 38 -4.34 11.21 -5.17
C ARG A 38 -4.12 10.04 -4.21
N THR A 39 -4.07 10.28 -2.90
CA THR A 39 -3.89 9.23 -1.88
C THR A 39 -5.21 8.65 -1.37
N ARG A 40 -6.38 9.12 -1.84
CA ARG A 40 -7.67 8.54 -1.45
C ARG A 40 -7.82 7.16 -2.06
N THR A 41 -7.77 6.16 -1.20
CA THR A 41 -8.15 4.79 -1.54
C THR A 41 -9.67 4.72 -1.70
N LYS A 42 -10.12 3.92 -2.65
CA LYS A 42 -11.53 3.60 -2.79
C LYS A 42 -11.88 2.41 -1.93
N ASP A 43 -13.14 2.36 -1.52
CA ASP A 43 -13.66 1.23 -0.76
C ASP A 43 -13.93 0.07 -1.72
N VAL A 44 -12.94 -0.86 -1.80
CA VAL A 44 -12.98 -2.04 -2.66
C VAL A 44 -13.26 -3.27 -1.80
N SER A 45 -14.24 -4.08 -2.21
CA SER A 45 -14.47 -5.40 -1.59
C SER A 45 -13.35 -6.36 -1.96
N LEU A 46 -12.75 -7.02 -0.96
CA LEU A 46 -11.70 -8.00 -1.21
C LEU A 46 -12.21 -9.26 -1.92
N SER A 47 -13.50 -9.54 -1.87
CA SER A 47 -14.09 -10.65 -2.65
C SER A 47 -14.08 -10.34 -4.16
N THR A 48 -14.43 -9.12 -4.55
CA THR A 48 -14.40 -8.67 -5.96
C THR A 48 -12.95 -8.58 -6.46
N LEU A 49 -12.07 -7.96 -5.67
CA LEU A 49 -10.65 -7.88 -5.98
C LEU A 49 -10.04 -9.28 -6.19
N GLY A 50 -10.37 -10.22 -5.29
CA GLY A 50 -9.89 -11.59 -5.40
C GLY A 50 -10.36 -12.32 -6.67
N ALA A 51 -11.61 -12.08 -7.11
CA ALA A 51 -12.12 -12.63 -8.36
C ALA A 51 -11.35 -12.07 -9.57
N HIS A 52 -11.16 -10.77 -9.64
CA HIS A 52 -10.38 -10.14 -10.72
C HIS A 52 -8.91 -10.60 -10.76
N LEU A 53 -8.29 -10.79 -9.58
CA LEU A 53 -6.93 -11.33 -9.53
C LEU A 53 -6.86 -12.77 -10.05
N GLN A 54 -7.85 -13.62 -9.77
CA GLN A 54 -7.92 -15.00 -10.27
C GLN A 54 -8.16 -15.06 -11.78
N GLU A 55 -8.75 -14.04 -12.39
CA GLU A 55 -8.90 -13.97 -13.85
C GLU A 55 -7.59 -13.59 -14.55
N GLN A 56 -6.73 -12.81 -13.88
CA GLN A 56 -5.51 -12.27 -14.47
C GLN A 56 -4.24 -13.05 -14.13
N PHE A 57 -4.22 -13.73 -12.99
CA PHE A 57 -3.04 -14.42 -12.44
C PHE A 57 -3.37 -15.89 -12.12
N SER A 58 -2.35 -16.75 -12.22
CA SER A 58 -2.49 -18.14 -11.80
C SER A 58 -2.41 -18.27 -10.28
N PHE A 59 -3.36 -18.97 -9.71
CA PHE A 59 -3.37 -19.38 -8.30
C PHE A 59 -3.12 -20.90 -8.17
N GLU A 60 -2.49 -21.51 -9.18
CA GLU A 60 -2.14 -22.92 -9.14
C GLU A 60 -1.19 -23.21 -7.98
N GLY A 61 -1.43 -24.27 -7.24
CA GLY A 61 -0.66 -24.62 -6.03
C GLY A 61 -0.95 -23.72 -4.81
N MET A 62 -2.00 -22.90 -4.88
CA MET A 62 -2.44 -22.06 -3.75
C MET A 62 -3.88 -22.40 -3.37
N GLU A 63 -4.18 -22.29 -2.09
CA GLU A 63 -5.53 -22.46 -1.56
C GLU A 63 -5.95 -21.25 -0.71
N LYS A 64 -7.24 -20.93 -0.73
CA LYS A 64 -7.80 -19.84 0.09
C LYS A 64 -7.71 -20.22 1.57
N ALA A 65 -7.04 -19.38 2.35
CA ALA A 65 -6.84 -19.62 3.77
C ALA A 65 -8.05 -19.17 4.59
N GLY A 66 -8.55 -20.06 5.46
CA GLY A 66 -9.54 -19.69 6.46
C GLY A 66 -8.90 -19.02 7.70
N SER A 67 -9.75 -18.50 8.61
CA SER A 67 -9.36 -17.75 9.80
C SER A 67 -8.32 -18.46 10.68
N MET A 68 -8.44 -19.78 10.85
CA MET A 68 -7.47 -20.56 11.63
C MET A 68 -6.07 -20.57 10.99
N ARG A 69 -5.98 -20.66 9.67
CA ARG A 69 -4.70 -20.64 8.95
C ARG A 69 -4.07 -19.25 9.00
N ILE A 70 -4.88 -18.19 8.83
CA ILE A 70 -4.45 -16.79 8.99
C ILE A 70 -3.87 -16.58 10.38
N LYS A 71 -4.58 -17.00 11.43
CA LYS A 71 -4.10 -16.89 12.82
C LYS A 71 -2.79 -17.66 13.05
N ARG A 72 -2.68 -18.87 12.51
CA ARG A 72 -1.47 -19.69 12.64
C ARG A 72 -0.26 -19.10 11.92
N ASN A 73 -0.47 -18.56 10.71
CA ASN A 73 0.62 -18.10 9.85
C ASN A 73 1.07 -16.68 10.20
N TYR A 74 0.14 -15.80 10.61
CA TYR A 74 0.38 -14.38 10.82
C TYR A 74 0.10 -13.90 12.25
N GLY A 75 -0.53 -14.72 13.08
CA GLY A 75 -0.99 -14.29 14.41
C GLY A 75 -2.24 -13.39 14.37
N LEU A 76 -2.73 -13.05 13.18
CA LEU A 76 -3.87 -12.15 13.01
C LEU A 76 -5.19 -12.86 13.32
N ASN A 77 -6.08 -12.16 14.04
CA ASN A 77 -7.44 -12.61 14.24
C ASN A 77 -8.35 -11.95 13.18
N ALA A 78 -8.95 -12.76 12.32
CA ALA A 78 -9.76 -12.24 11.20
C ALA A 78 -10.95 -11.38 11.64
N ALA A 79 -11.43 -11.55 12.88
CA ALA A 79 -12.54 -10.78 13.42
C ALA A 79 -12.16 -9.32 13.78
N ASP A 80 -10.86 -9.02 13.90
CA ASP A 80 -10.37 -7.69 14.27
C ASP A 80 -10.20 -6.76 13.05
N HIS A 81 -10.47 -7.28 11.83
CA HIS A 81 -10.31 -6.57 10.57
C HIS A 81 -11.62 -6.54 9.77
N LEU A 82 -11.79 -5.55 8.89
CA LEU A 82 -13.00 -5.43 8.08
C LEU A 82 -13.13 -6.59 7.08
N GLU A 83 -12.06 -6.88 6.35
CA GLU A 83 -11.96 -8.00 5.41
C GLU A 83 -10.54 -8.54 5.38
N ILE A 84 -10.37 -9.85 5.17
CA ILE A 84 -9.09 -10.48 4.85
C ILE A 84 -9.27 -11.39 3.65
N LEU A 85 -8.41 -11.21 2.65
CA LEU A 85 -8.21 -12.14 1.55
C LEU A 85 -6.82 -12.75 1.70
N CYS A 86 -6.76 -14.07 1.83
CA CYS A 86 -5.50 -14.76 1.99
C CYS A 86 -5.49 -16.04 1.15
N TYR A 87 -4.44 -16.21 0.36
CA TYR A 87 -4.10 -17.46 -0.34
C TYR A 87 -2.72 -17.89 0.12
N THR A 88 -2.59 -19.16 0.46
CA THR A 88 -1.34 -19.76 0.93
C THR A 88 -1.01 -20.98 0.08
N PRO A 89 0.26 -21.40 0.01
CA PRO A 89 0.58 -22.62 -0.74
C PRO A 89 -0.17 -23.82 -0.16
N ASP A 90 -0.58 -24.71 -1.05
CA ASP A 90 -1.22 -25.99 -0.73
C ASP A 90 -0.21 -27.06 -0.27
N ASN A 91 1.07 -26.79 -0.44
CA ASN A 91 2.18 -27.66 -0.07
C ASN A 91 3.30 -26.89 0.68
N THR A 92 4.21 -27.64 1.30
CA THR A 92 5.29 -27.07 2.14
C THR A 92 6.54 -26.67 1.36
N MET A 93 6.59 -26.92 0.05
CA MET A 93 7.75 -26.64 -0.80
C MET A 93 7.61 -25.31 -1.56
N SER A 94 6.52 -24.60 -1.38
CA SER A 94 6.25 -23.31 -2.03
C SER A 94 6.10 -22.20 -1.00
N VAL A 95 6.50 -20.99 -1.38
CA VAL A 95 6.30 -19.74 -0.61
C VAL A 95 5.31 -18.80 -1.30
N ALA A 96 4.66 -19.23 -2.39
CA ALA A 96 3.68 -18.42 -3.09
C ALA A 96 2.52 -18.07 -2.15
N GLU A 97 2.33 -16.80 -1.88
CA GLU A 97 1.38 -16.33 -0.86
C GLU A 97 0.83 -14.95 -1.22
N LEU A 98 -0.47 -14.76 -1.02
CA LEU A 98 -1.15 -13.48 -1.13
C LEU A 98 -1.90 -13.23 0.18
N LEU A 99 -1.66 -12.07 0.79
CA LEU A 99 -2.45 -11.56 1.88
C LEU A 99 -2.87 -10.13 1.57
N ILE A 100 -4.16 -9.85 1.66
CA ILE A 100 -4.70 -8.49 1.64
C ILE A 100 -5.58 -8.35 2.87
N VAL A 101 -5.25 -7.39 3.72
CA VAL A 101 -6.01 -7.07 4.93
C VAL A 101 -6.59 -5.68 4.78
N LYS A 102 -7.90 -5.55 4.90
CA LYS A 102 -8.59 -4.28 5.00
C LYS A 102 -8.83 -4.00 6.49
N THR A 103 -8.09 -3.05 7.02
CA THR A 103 -8.15 -2.64 8.41
C THR A 103 -9.30 -1.66 8.66
N ALA A 104 -9.72 -1.51 9.89
CA ALA A 104 -10.74 -0.52 10.25
C ALA A 104 -10.20 0.92 10.12
N ASP A 105 -8.89 1.09 10.37
CA ASP A 105 -8.19 2.37 10.35
C ASP A 105 -6.71 2.15 9.98
N GLU A 106 -6.08 3.15 9.36
CA GLU A 106 -4.66 3.09 8.97
C GLU A 106 -3.70 2.91 10.15
N SER A 107 -4.10 3.30 11.36
CA SER A 107 -3.28 3.12 12.57
C SER A 107 -3.04 1.65 12.94
N VAL A 108 -3.89 0.74 12.44
CA VAL A 108 -3.75 -0.71 12.67
C VAL A 108 -2.80 -1.37 11.65
N ASN A 109 -2.46 -0.67 10.57
CA ASN A 109 -1.63 -1.22 9.50
C ASN A 109 -0.25 -1.71 9.99
N GLU A 110 0.35 -1.02 10.96
CA GLU A 110 1.67 -1.41 11.50
C GLU A 110 1.65 -2.79 12.18
N GLU A 111 0.55 -3.15 12.82
CA GLU A 111 0.40 -4.48 13.43
C GLU A 111 0.40 -5.56 12.35
N VAL A 112 -0.37 -5.33 11.27
CA VAL A 112 -0.43 -6.25 10.14
C VAL A 112 0.91 -6.34 9.41
N LEU A 113 1.60 -5.21 9.22
CA LEU A 113 2.93 -5.20 8.60
C LEU A 113 3.94 -6.01 9.42
N ARG A 114 3.97 -5.85 10.74
CA ARG A 114 4.83 -6.68 11.62
C ARG A 114 4.49 -8.17 11.54
N ALA A 115 3.22 -8.51 11.42
CA ALA A 115 2.79 -9.90 11.24
C ALA A 115 3.31 -10.48 9.91
N VAL A 116 3.26 -9.70 8.83
CA VAL A 116 3.82 -10.07 7.51
C VAL A 116 5.34 -10.23 7.58
N GLU A 117 6.06 -9.30 8.20
CA GLU A 117 7.51 -9.37 8.38
C GLU A 117 7.93 -10.63 9.14
N SER A 118 7.22 -10.94 10.23
CA SER A 118 7.44 -12.17 11.01
C SER A 118 7.20 -13.42 10.16
N ARG A 119 6.16 -13.41 9.32
CA ARG A 119 5.87 -14.50 8.38
C ARG A 119 7.00 -14.70 7.38
N ILE A 120 7.46 -13.63 6.74
CA ILE A 120 8.58 -13.66 5.79
C ILE A 120 9.85 -14.21 6.45
N ALA A 121 10.19 -13.73 7.66
CA ALA A 121 11.33 -14.21 8.41
C ALA A 121 11.25 -15.72 8.72
N THR A 122 10.07 -16.18 9.12
CA THR A 122 9.81 -17.60 9.38
C THR A 122 10.00 -18.44 8.10
N GLN A 123 9.45 -17.98 6.99
CA GLN A 123 9.60 -18.67 5.70
C GLN A 123 11.06 -18.68 5.23
N LYS A 124 11.78 -17.57 5.31
CA LYS A 124 13.22 -17.52 5.00
C LYS A 124 14.02 -18.53 5.81
N ASN A 125 13.74 -18.65 7.11
CA ASN A 125 14.41 -19.64 7.96
C ASN A 125 14.08 -21.08 7.55
N ASN A 126 12.85 -21.35 7.13
CA ASN A 126 12.43 -22.67 6.67
C ASN A 126 13.16 -23.11 5.39
N PHE A 127 13.53 -22.19 4.50
CA PHE A 127 14.15 -22.46 3.21
C PHE A 127 15.66 -22.18 3.18
N LEU A 128 16.28 -21.78 4.28
CA LEU A 128 17.64 -21.20 4.37
C LEU A 128 18.74 -22.02 3.70
N ASN A 129 18.64 -23.35 3.63
CA ASN A 129 19.75 -24.21 3.16
C ASN A 129 19.42 -25.07 1.94
N TYR A 130 18.19 -25.02 1.41
CA TYR A 130 17.78 -25.93 0.34
C TYR A 130 16.79 -25.33 -0.67
N GLY A 131 16.26 -24.16 -0.41
CA GLY A 131 15.25 -23.53 -1.26
C GLY A 131 15.72 -22.21 -1.87
N THR A 132 16.77 -22.21 -2.67
CA THR A 132 17.31 -20.98 -3.29
C THR A 132 16.26 -20.21 -4.07
N ASP A 133 15.43 -20.87 -4.86
CA ASP A 133 14.38 -20.25 -5.64
C ASP A 133 13.29 -19.67 -4.73
N GLN A 134 12.93 -20.39 -3.67
CA GLN A 134 11.94 -19.92 -2.69
C GLN A 134 12.48 -18.72 -1.89
N THR A 135 13.74 -18.74 -1.52
CA THR A 135 14.41 -17.62 -0.85
C THR A 135 14.43 -16.39 -1.75
N PHE A 136 14.73 -16.57 -3.04
CA PHE A 136 14.69 -15.49 -4.02
C PHE A 136 13.29 -14.87 -4.12
N LEU A 137 12.21 -15.67 -4.18
CA LEU A 137 10.84 -15.17 -4.20
C LEU A 137 10.49 -14.37 -2.93
N LEU A 138 10.95 -14.82 -1.76
CA LEU A 138 10.74 -14.11 -0.49
C LEU A 138 11.52 -12.79 -0.41
N GLU A 139 12.68 -12.69 -1.06
CA GLU A 139 13.46 -11.46 -1.14
C GLU A 139 12.83 -10.42 -2.07
N HIS A 140 12.10 -10.89 -3.10
CA HIS A 140 11.41 -10.04 -4.08
C HIS A 140 9.91 -9.89 -3.79
N ALA A 141 9.47 -10.38 -2.64
CA ALA A 141 8.07 -10.22 -2.22
C ALA A 141 7.69 -8.75 -2.10
N GLN A 142 6.46 -8.44 -2.46
CA GLN A 142 5.91 -7.10 -2.39
C GLN A 142 5.13 -6.93 -1.08
N VAL A 143 5.52 -5.96 -0.27
CA VAL A 143 4.83 -5.58 0.97
C VAL A 143 4.59 -4.08 0.95
N PHE A 144 3.34 -3.66 1.14
CA PHE A 144 3.00 -2.25 1.21
C PHE A 144 1.67 -2.03 1.93
N SER A 145 1.46 -0.80 2.40
CA SER A 145 0.16 -0.30 2.82
C SER A 145 -0.32 0.81 1.89
N LEU A 146 -1.64 0.91 1.71
CA LEU A 146 -2.28 1.94 0.91
C LEU A 146 -3.65 2.25 1.53
N GLY A 147 -3.78 3.44 2.15
CA GLY A 147 -4.90 3.74 3.03
C GLY A 147 -5.05 2.66 4.11
N ASN A 148 -6.23 2.16 4.29
CA ASN A 148 -6.52 1.09 5.23
C ASN A 148 -6.35 -0.35 4.67
N TYR A 149 -5.54 -0.50 3.61
CA TYR A 149 -5.18 -1.82 3.06
C TYR A 149 -3.72 -2.13 3.35
N VAL A 150 -3.43 -3.32 3.80
CA VAL A 150 -2.08 -3.90 3.88
C VAL A 150 -2.02 -5.09 2.93
N VAL A 151 -1.00 -5.11 2.09
CA VAL A 151 -0.84 -6.09 1.03
C VAL A 151 0.52 -6.77 1.15
N PHE A 152 0.52 -8.09 1.04
CA PHE A 152 1.71 -8.92 0.90
C PHE A 152 1.48 -9.89 -0.26
N VAL A 153 2.43 -9.90 -1.20
CA VAL A 153 2.44 -10.80 -2.35
C VAL A 153 3.82 -11.43 -2.48
N CYS A 154 3.88 -12.74 -2.51
CA CYS A 154 5.08 -13.52 -2.76
C CYS A 154 4.80 -14.53 -3.87
N GLY A 155 5.66 -14.57 -4.87
CA GLY A 155 5.53 -15.48 -6.02
C GLY A 155 6.19 -14.91 -7.26
N THR A 156 6.12 -15.65 -8.38
CA THR A 156 6.74 -15.26 -9.65
C THR A 156 6.18 -13.96 -10.21
N ASP A 157 4.89 -13.71 -10.04
CA ASP A 157 4.18 -12.55 -10.57
C ASP A 157 3.93 -11.46 -9.50
N ALA A 158 4.69 -11.49 -8.38
CA ALA A 158 4.46 -10.63 -7.21
C ALA A 158 4.40 -9.13 -7.58
N GLU A 159 5.29 -8.64 -8.42
CA GLU A 159 5.33 -7.23 -8.83
C GLU A 159 4.12 -6.85 -9.71
N ALA A 160 3.77 -7.69 -10.69
CA ALA A 160 2.63 -7.46 -11.57
C ALA A 160 1.31 -7.50 -10.78
N MET A 161 1.15 -8.48 -9.88
CA MET A 161 -0.01 -8.62 -9.01
C MET A 161 -0.13 -7.43 -8.04
N ALA A 162 0.98 -7.00 -7.41
CA ALA A 162 1.01 -5.83 -6.56
C ALA A 162 0.61 -4.54 -7.30
N THR A 163 1.03 -4.40 -8.56
CA THR A 163 0.65 -3.27 -9.42
C THR A 163 -0.84 -3.29 -9.73
N ALA A 164 -1.41 -4.45 -10.07
CA ALA A 164 -2.84 -4.61 -10.32
C ALA A 164 -3.65 -4.27 -9.05
N ILE A 165 -3.24 -4.77 -7.88
CA ILE A 165 -3.89 -4.48 -6.60
C ILE A 165 -3.85 -2.97 -6.29
N ARG A 166 -2.71 -2.30 -6.47
CA ARG A 166 -2.61 -0.84 -6.26
C ARG A 166 -3.58 -0.08 -7.16
N LYS A 167 -3.67 -0.46 -8.43
CA LYS A 167 -4.57 0.15 -9.41
C LYS A 167 -6.03 0.00 -8.97
N GLU A 168 -6.45 -1.20 -8.59
CA GLU A 168 -7.81 -1.47 -8.12
C GLU A 168 -8.18 -0.63 -6.88
N ILE A 169 -7.28 -0.55 -5.90
CA ILE A 169 -7.51 0.22 -4.66
C ILE A 169 -7.53 1.73 -4.93
N THR A 170 -6.75 2.25 -5.88
CA THR A 170 -6.70 3.70 -6.16
C THR A 170 -7.76 4.16 -7.14
N GLU A 171 -8.04 3.38 -8.16
CA GLU A 171 -8.95 3.77 -9.24
C GLU A 171 -10.39 3.26 -8.99
N GLY A 172 -10.55 2.25 -8.13
CA GLY A 172 -11.79 1.52 -7.90
C GLY A 172 -12.19 0.77 -9.14
N GLY A 173 -12.28 -0.56 -9.10
CA GLY A 173 -12.49 -1.43 -10.25
C GLY A 173 -13.36 -0.80 -11.34
N LEU A 174 -12.70 -0.31 -12.36
CA LEU A 174 -13.32 0.18 -13.59
C LEU A 174 -13.25 -0.98 -14.60
N PHE A 175 -14.13 -1.96 -14.37
CA PHE A 175 -14.50 -2.88 -15.46
C PHE A 175 -15.93 -3.32 -15.26
#